data_e4173bd8ca0b58ba957c008e7c81b4d1
#
_entry.id   e4173bd8ca0b58ba957c008e7c81b4d1
#
_cell.length_a   1.000
_cell.length_b   1.000
_cell.length_c   1.000
_cell.angle_alpha   90.00
_cell.angle_beta   90.00
_cell.angle_gamma   90.00
#
_symmetry.space_group_name_H-M   'P 1'
#
loop_
_entity.id
_entity.type
_entity.pdbx_description
1 polymer ?
#
loop_
_entity_poly.entity_id
_entity_poly.type
_entity_poly.pdbx_seq_one_letter_code
_entity_poly.pdbx_strand_id
1 'polypeptide(L)'
;MNDYKIIDWILGEEGAATSSFDEKEQSLIEKFLFNGGKLFISGSEIGYDLFEKGNIKDKLFYEKFLRAEYKVDAVGGKQENYNIIGTPGALFDGLNFSFDDGTHGTYDVDWPDGIKPILNSEINLKFKGVDYIEQGGAGISFRGEFGGSPLSGGLVYISIGFESIYPEETRNELMGRVMNYLDDPLASIDKNQIIIPDKPQITALYPNPSNKSITIEFKITKIKTIAYLTITDIMGREIHKMSVQSLSAKKQKFNWNGNLQNGNEAPSGVYIANLSQDKYIVTKKFTLLK
;
A
#
# COMPACT_ATOMS: atom_id res chain seq x y z
N MET A 1 1.99 -21.10 17.00
CA MET A 1 2.20 -20.08 15.97
C MET A 1 3.65 -19.63 15.82
N ASN A 2 4.45 -19.56 16.88
CA ASN A 2 5.84 -19.01 16.79
C ASN A 2 6.81 -19.78 15.87
N ASP A 3 6.48 -21.00 15.46
CA ASP A 3 7.32 -21.85 14.61
C ASP A 3 7.01 -21.68 13.11
N TYR A 4 5.95 -20.94 12.79
CA TYR A 4 5.51 -20.70 11.41
C TYR A 4 5.77 -19.25 11.00
N LYS A 5 6.17 -19.05 9.75
CA LYS A 5 6.32 -17.73 9.16
C LYS A 5 5.04 -17.23 8.52
N ILE A 6 4.29 -18.13 7.92
CA ILE A 6 3.03 -17.87 7.22
C ILE A 6 1.98 -18.81 7.79
N ILE A 7 0.80 -18.28 8.03
CA ILE A 7 -0.39 -19.03 8.43
C ILE A 7 -1.48 -18.77 7.40
N ASP A 8 -2.14 -19.83 6.98
CA ASP A 8 -3.36 -19.82 6.20
C ASP A 8 -4.51 -20.16 7.15
N TRP A 9 -5.54 -19.28 7.23
CA TRP A 9 -6.70 -19.44 8.10
C TRP A 9 -7.98 -19.34 7.28
N ILE A 10 -8.53 -20.49 6.96
CA ILE A 10 -9.74 -20.63 6.16
C ILE A 10 -10.93 -20.80 7.09
N LEU A 11 -11.87 -19.86 7.05
CA LEU A 11 -13.05 -19.81 7.93
C LEU A 11 -14.35 -20.20 7.22
N GLY A 12 -14.34 -20.21 5.86
CA GLY A 12 -15.54 -20.53 5.11
C GLY A 12 -16.69 -19.58 5.40
N GLU A 13 -17.77 -20.10 5.95
CA GLU A 13 -18.98 -19.38 6.39
C GLU A 13 -19.03 -19.17 7.91
N GLU A 14 -17.93 -19.37 8.65
CA GLU A 14 -17.90 -19.06 10.07
C GLU A 14 -18.13 -17.57 10.30
N GLY A 15 -18.94 -17.24 11.30
CA GLY A 15 -19.34 -15.86 11.61
C GLY A 15 -20.86 -15.67 11.62
N ALA A 16 -21.61 -16.42 10.81
CA ALA A 16 -23.07 -16.36 10.79
C ALA A 16 -23.69 -17.00 12.04
N ALA A 17 -23.42 -18.27 12.32
CA ALA A 17 -23.95 -19.04 13.45
C ALA A 17 -22.94 -19.27 14.57
N THR A 18 -21.67 -19.19 14.28
CA THR A 18 -20.52 -19.34 15.19
C THR A 18 -19.64 -18.11 15.10
N SER A 19 -18.74 -17.90 16.07
CA SER A 19 -17.75 -16.84 15.98
C SER A 19 -16.67 -17.20 14.96
N SER A 20 -16.32 -16.27 14.08
CA SER A 20 -15.19 -16.40 13.17
C SER A 20 -13.86 -16.45 13.93
N PHE A 21 -13.71 -15.59 14.94
CA PHE A 21 -12.56 -15.58 15.85
C PHE A 21 -12.99 -15.34 17.29
N ASP A 22 -12.67 -16.29 18.17
CA ASP A 22 -12.81 -16.07 19.60
C ASP A 22 -11.70 -15.13 20.15
N GLU A 23 -11.85 -14.65 21.41
CA GLU A 23 -10.88 -13.73 22.03
C GLU A 23 -9.46 -14.32 22.11
N LYS A 24 -9.32 -15.63 22.21
CA LYS A 24 -8.02 -16.30 22.29
C LYS A 24 -7.35 -16.35 20.91
N GLU A 25 -8.11 -16.64 19.88
CA GLU A 25 -7.65 -16.66 18.49
C GLU A 25 -7.25 -15.26 18.04
N GLN A 26 -8.06 -14.24 18.33
CA GLN A 26 -7.71 -12.83 18.10
C GLN A 26 -6.37 -12.48 18.76
N SER A 27 -6.20 -12.82 20.05
CA SER A 27 -4.95 -12.55 20.78
C SER A 27 -3.75 -13.29 20.21
N LEU A 28 -3.93 -14.50 19.68
CA LEU A 28 -2.87 -15.28 19.02
C LEU A 28 -2.46 -14.64 17.68
N ILE A 29 -3.43 -14.18 16.88
CA ILE A 29 -3.20 -13.50 15.61
C ILE A 29 -2.50 -12.15 15.84
N GLU A 30 -2.99 -11.33 16.79
CA GLU A 30 -2.36 -10.08 17.18
C GLU A 30 -0.88 -10.28 17.50
N LYS A 31 -0.58 -11.23 18.37
CA LYS A 31 0.78 -11.55 18.77
C LYS A 31 1.62 -12.09 17.60
N PHE A 32 1.04 -12.88 16.73
CA PHE A 32 1.71 -13.43 15.56
C PHE A 32 2.09 -12.32 14.57
N LEU A 33 1.16 -11.45 14.21
CA LEU A 33 1.40 -10.31 13.32
C LEU A 33 2.35 -9.28 13.93
N PHE A 34 2.22 -9.01 15.25
CA PHE A 34 3.15 -8.14 15.98
C PHE A 34 4.60 -8.66 15.92
N ASN A 35 4.80 -9.97 15.91
CA ASN A 35 6.13 -10.59 15.77
C ASN A 35 6.60 -10.75 14.32
N GLY A 36 5.97 -10.06 13.37
CA GLY A 36 6.35 -10.12 11.95
C GLY A 36 5.82 -11.34 11.21
N GLY A 37 4.85 -12.04 11.80
CA GLY A 37 4.14 -13.14 11.15
C GLY A 37 3.35 -12.67 9.94
N LYS A 38 3.01 -13.61 9.06
CA LYS A 38 2.32 -13.36 7.81
C LYS A 38 1.07 -14.22 7.72
N LEU A 39 -0.07 -13.62 7.42
CA LEU A 39 -1.37 -14.23 7.52
C LEU A 39 -2.15 -14.13 6.22
N PHE A 40 -2.65 -15.24 5.73
CA PHE A 40 -3.72 -15.30 4.78
C PHE A 40 -5.01 -15.67 5.52
N ILE A 41 -6.08 -14.90 5.30
CA ILE A 41 -7.40 -15.17 5.88
C ILE A 41 -8.44 -15.18 4.77
N SER A 42 -9.37 -16.12 4.84
CA SER A 42 -10.52 -16.18 3.93
C SER A 42 -11.79 -16.62 4.67
N GLY A 43 -12.91 -15.98 4.33
CA GLY A 43 -14.23 -16.29 4.89
C GLY A 43 -15.25 -15.21 4.58
N SER A 44 -16.51 -15.58 4.39
CA SER A 44 -17.57 -14.68 3.91
C SER A 44 -18.13 -13.75 4.98
N GLU A 45 -18.19 -14.17 6.26
CA GLU A 45 -18.93 -13.54 7.35
C GLU A 45 -18.03 -12.91 8.43
N ILE A 46 -16.73 -12.75 8.16
CA ILE A 46 -15.75 -12.28 9.16
C ILE A 46 -16.04 -10.84 9.61
N GLY A 47 -16.37 -9.97 8.65
CA GLY A 47 -16.68 -8.57 8.92
C GLY A 47 -18.04 -8.42 9.60
N TYR A 48 -19.03 -9.19 9.17
CA TYR A 48 -20.34 -9.22 9.81
C TYR A 48 -20.23 -9.65 11.30
N ASP A 49 -19.50 -10.72 11.57
CA ASP A 49 -19.30 -11.23 12.94
C ASP A 49 -18.53 -10.25 13.81
N LEU A 50 -17.34 -9.83 13.37
CA LEU A 50 -16.44 -9.03 14.20
C LEU A 50 -16.80 -7.55 14.25
N PHE A 51 -17.38 -6.99 13.19
CA PHE A 51 -17.67 -5.57 13.12
C PHE A 51 -19.17 -5.27 13.35
N GLU A 52 -20.09 -5.93 12.65
CA GLU A 52 -21.51 -5.63 12.78
C GLU A 52 -22.07 -6.17 14.11
N LYS A 53 -21.86 -7.45 14.41
CA LYS A 53 -22.29 -8.12 15.65
C LYS A 53 -21.32 -7.92 16.81
N GLY A 54 -20.04 -7.73 16.51
CA GLY A 54 -18.95 -7.76 17.47
C GLY A 54 -18.98 -6.63 18.50
N ASN A 55 -18.36 -6.90 19.64
CA ASN A 55 -18.14 -5.91 20.69
C ASN A 55 -16.99 -4.95 20.30
N ILE A 56 -16.63 -4.01 21.17
CA ILE A 56 -15.61 -3.01 20.88
C ILE A 56 -14.20 -3.60 20.67
N LYS A 57 -13.89 -4.74 21.31
CA LYS A 57 -12.59 -5.41 21.13
C LYS A 57 -12.53 -6.08 19.76
N ASP A 58 -13.62 -6.75 19.36
CA ASP A 58 -13.72 -7.40 18.06
C ASP A 58 -13.57 -6.38 16.93
N LYS A 59 -14.25 -5.24 17.02
CA LYS A 59 -14.13 -4.12 16.08
C LYS A 59 -12.70 -3.59 15.99
N LEU A 60 -12.05 -3.41 17.14
CA LEU A 60 -10.65 -2.95 17.18
C LEU A 60 -9.69 -3.97 16.58
N PHE A 61 -9.90 -5.27 16.82
CA PHE A 61 -9.13 -6.33 16.18
C PHE A 61 -9.31 -6.30 14.66
N TYR A 62 -10.55 -6.27 14.21
CA TYR A 62 -10.90 -6.21 12.79
C TYR A 62 -10.23 -5.03 12.08
N GLU A 63 -10.38 -3.82 12.61
CA GLU A 63 -9.80 -2.63 12.02
C GLU A 63 -8.26 -2.61 12.08
N LYS A 64 -7.65 -2.95 13.23
CA LYS A 64 -6.21 -2.78 13.44
C LYS A 64 -5.37 -3.91 12.87
N PHE A 65 -5.89 -5.14 12.90
CA PHE A 65 -5.13 -6.33 12.52
C PHE A 65 -5.61 -6.92 11.20
N LEU A 66 -6.93 -6.96 10.92
CA LEU A 66 -7.41 -7.33 9.59
C LEU A 66 -7.43 -6.15 8.61
N ARG A 67 -7.24 -4.94 9.09
CA ARG A 67 -7.07 -3.70 8.31
C ARG A 67 -8.18 -3.45 7.29
N ALA A 68 -9.38 -3.80 7.68
CA ALA A 68 -10.58 -3.68 6.89
C ALA A 68 -11.63 -2.80 7.56
N GLU A 69 -12.37 -2.06 6.75
CA GLU A 69 -13.65 -1.44 7.10
C GLU A 69 -14.75 -2.32 6.52
N TYR A 70 -15.66 -2.79 7.35
CA TYR A 70 -16.86 -3.48 6.92
C TYR A 70 -17.86 -2.50 6.31
N LYS A 71 -18.48 -2.86 5.20
CA LYS A 71 -19.40 -1.97 4.49
C LYS A 71 -20.82 -2.48 4.44
N VAL A 72 -21.00 -3.67 3.94
CA VAL A 72 -22.30 -4.30 3.78
C VAL A 72 -22.17 -5.80 3.91
N ASP A 73 -23.26 -6.41 4.30
CA ASP A 73 -23.52 -7.83 4.16
C ASP A 73 -24.16 -8.12 2.79
N ALA A 74 -23.81 -9.24 2.16
CA ALA A 74 -24.31 -9.65 0.85
C ALA A 74 -24.12 -8.59 -0.25
N VAL A 75 -22.88 -8.36 -0.70
CA VAL A 75 -22.57 -7.40 -1.76
C VAL A 75 -23.36 -7.65 -3.03
N GLY A 76 -24.09 -6.64 -3.50
CA GLY A 76 -25.02 -6.76 -4.64
C GLY A 76 -26.40 -7.29 -4.28
N GLY A 77 -26.59 -7.79 -3.06
CA GLY A 77 -27.78 -8.47 -2.57
C GLY A 77 -27.55 -9.95 -2.32
N LYS A 78 -28.35 -10.54 -1.44
CA LYS A 78 -28.28 -11.97 -1.13
C LYS A 78 -28.44 -12.81 -2.40
N GLN A 79 -27.49 -13.73 -2.65
CA GLN A 79 -27.50 -14.63 -3.82
C GLN A 79 -27.49 -13.92 -5.20
N GLU A 80 -27.02 -12.66 -5.25
CA GLU A 80 -27.07 -11.89 -6.50
C GLU A 80 -25.70 -11.73 -7.18
N ASN A 81 -24.59 -11.87 -6.42
CA ASN A 81 -23.26 -11.61 -6.98
C ASN A 81 -22.21 -12.63 -6.52
N TYR A 82 -21.78 -13.45 -7.46
CA TYR A 82 -20.74 -14.49 -7.28
C TYR A 82 -19.50 -14.24 -8.13
N ASN A 83 -19.32 -13.03 -8.63
CA ASN A 83 -18.26 -12.74 -9.59
C ASN A 83 -17.25 -11.72 -9.05
N ILE A 84 -15.98 -12.05 -9.18
CA ILE A 84 -14.85 -11.25 -8.68
C ILE A 84 -13.92 -10.84 -9.82
N ILE A 85 -13.39 -9.64 -9.72
CA ILE A 85 -12.31 -9.14 -10.60
C ILE A 85 -11.13 -8.65 -9.77
N GLY A 86 -9.93 -8.91 -10.25
CA GLY A 86 -8.70 -8.34 -9.72
C GLY A 86 -8.61 -6.85 -9.95
N THR A 87 -8.12 -6.12 -8.97
CA THR A 87 -7.88 -4.67 -9.11
C THR A 87 -6.65 -4.43 -9.99
N PRO A 88 -6.73 -3.62 -11.07
CA PRO A 88 -5.60 -3.35 -11.93
C PRO A 88 -4.38 -2.81 -11.18
N GLY A 89 -3.20 -3.38 -11.43
CA GLY A 89 -1.95 -3.01 -10.79
C GLY A 89 -1.77 -3.52 -9.35
N ALA A 90 -2.75 -4.24 -8.78
CA ALA A 90 -2.70 -4.83 -7.45
C ALA A 90 -2.30 -6.33 -7.50
N LEU A 91 -2.28 -6.98 -6.33
CA LEU A 91 -1.83 -8.37 -6.17
C LEU A 91 -2.49 -9.36 -7.13
N PHE A 92 -3.80 -9.19 -7.37
CA PHE A 92 -4.60 -10.09 -8.19
C PHE A 92 -4.97 -9.51 -9.56
N ASP A 93 -4.19 -8.55 -10.06
CA ASP A 93 -4.41 -7.95 -11.39
C ASP A 93 -4.58 -9.01 -12.48
N GLY A 94 -5.58 -8.81 -13.32
CA GLY A 94 -5.92 -9.72 -14.42
C GLY A 94 -6.75 -10.95 -14.05
N LEU A 95 -6.96 -11.25 -12.75
CA LEU A 95 -7.86 -12.32 -12.36
C LEU A 95 -9.33 -11.91 -12.57
N ASN A 96 -10.11 -12.87 -13.06
CA ASN A 96 -11.56 -12.77 -13.18
C ASN A 96 -12.13 -14.18 -12.93
N PHE A 97 -12.87 -14.36 -11.86
CA PHE A 97 -13.34 -15.67 -11.41
C PHE A 97 -14.66 -15.57 -10.67
N SER A 98 -15.21 -16.72 -10.33
CA SER A 98 -16.42 -16.83 -9.54
C SER A 98 -16.17 -17.65 -8.28
N PHE A 99 -17.04 -17.50 -7.32
CA PHE A 99 -17.12 -18.35 -6.13
C PHE A 99 -18.48 -19.06 -6.13
N ASP A 100 -18.59 -20.14 -5.35
CA ASP A 100 -19.67 -21.12 -5.45
C ASP A 100 -21.02 -20.55 -4.99
N ASP A 101 -22.03 -20.81 -5.80
CA ASP A 101 -23.45 -20.57 -5.55
C ASP A 101 -24.16 -21.84 -5.04
N GLY A 102 -23.41 -22.82 -4.53
CA GLY A 102 -23.88 -24.12 -4.08
C GLY A 102 -23.97 -25.16 -5.21
N THR A 103 -23.58 -24.83 -6.44
CA THR A 103 -23.68 -25.75 -7.60
C THR A 103 -22.33 -26.28 -8.09
N HIS A 104 -21.21 -25.81 -7.54
CA HIS A 104 -19.85 -26.12 -7.99
C HIS A 104 -19.04 -27.00 -6.99
N GLY A 105 -19.69 -27.58 -6.01
CA GLY A 105 -19.13 -28.63 -5.16
C GLY A 105 -18.73 -28.23 -3.74
N THR A 106 -18.98 -26.98 -3.35
CA THR A 106 -18.87 -26.55 -1.94
C THR A 106 -20.25 -26.14 -1.39
N TYR A 107 -20.42 -24.92 -0.96
CA TYR A 107 -21.64 -24.37 -0.40
C TYR A 107 -21.99 -23.07 -1.12
N ASP A 108 -23.24 -22.64 -0.97
CA ASP A 108 -23.70 -21.34 -1.47
C ASP A 108 -23.18 -20.20 -0.60
N VAL A 109 -22.23 -19.41 -1.10
CA VAL A 109 -21.70 -18.23 -0.41
C VAL A 109 -22.66 -17.06 -0.63
N ASP A 110 -23.81 -17.11 -0.01
CA ASP A 110 -24.93 -16.20 -0.27
C ASP A 110 -24.85 -14.84 0.46
N TRP A 111 -23.94 -14.69 1.44
CA TRP A 111 -23.73 -13.47 2.23
C TRP A 111 -22.24 -13.03 2.27
N PRO A 112 -21.61 -12.70 1.13
CA PRO A 112 -20.22 -12.28 1.17
C PRO A 112 -20.11 -10.82 1.68
N ASP A 113 -19.21 -10.59 2.63
CA ASP A 113 -18.91 -9.28 3.19
C ASP A 113 -18.30 -8.33 2.17
N GLY A 114 -18.82 -7.10 2.10
CA GLY A 114 -18.17 -5.99 1.41
C GLY A 114 -17.16 -5.28 2.30
N ILE A 115 -15.90 -5.24 1.89
CA ILE A 115 -14.81 -4.68 2.69
C ILE A 115 -14.05 -3.57 1.98
N LYS A 116 -13.54 -2.59 2.75
CA LYS A 116 -12.64 -1.54 2.25
C LYS A 116 -11.30 -1.57 2.97
N PRO A 117 -10.22 -1.20 2.27
CA PRO A 117 -8.92 -1.09 2.90
C PRO A 117 -8.85 0.15 3.82
N ILE A 118 -8.26 -0.03 5.01
CA ILE A 118 -7.91 1.03 5.94
C ILE A 118 -6.47 0.86 6.42
N LEU A 119 -5.93 1.85 7.12
CA LEU A 119 -4.59 1.79 7.73
C LEU A 119 -3.49 1.35 6.75
N ASN A 120 -3.50 1.89 5.52
CA ASN A 120 -2.57 1.62 4.43
C ASN A 120 -2.65 0.21 3.81
N SER A 121 -3.71 -0.56 4.08
CA SER A 121 -4.00 -1.74 3.26
C SER A 121 -4.46 -1.34 1.85
N GLU A 122 -4.39 -2.26 0.90
CA GLU A 122 -4.69 -2.01 -0.51
C GLU A 122 -5.80 -2.94 -0.99
N ILE A 123 -6.71 -2.43 -1.83
CA ILE A 123 -7.76 -3.25 -2.44
C ILE A 123 -7.18 -4.10 -3.56
N ASN A 124 -7.43 -5.40 -3.53
CA ASN A 124 -6.92 -6.36 -4.49
C ASN A 124 -8.02 -7.03 -5.33
N LEU A 125 -9.18 -7.26 -4.72
CA LEU A 125 -10.32 -7.92 -5.35
C LEU A 125 -11.57 -7.07 -5.19
N LYS A 126 -12.40 -7.02 -6.23
CA LYS A 126 -13.68 -6.32 -6.24
C LYS A 126 -14.78 -7.23 -6.75
N PHE A 127 -15.99 -7.04 -6.27
CA PHE A 127 -17.17 -7.65 -6.83
C PHE A 127 -17.48 -7.03 -8.18
N LYS A 128 -17.74 -7.86 -9.18
CA LYS A 128 -17.98 -7.41 -10.55
C LYS A 128 -19.36 -6.77 -10.67
N GLY A 129 -19.43 -5.60 -11.33
CA GLY A 129 -20.70 -4.93 -11.59
C GLY A 129 -21.30 -4.18 -10.40
N VAL A 130 -20.60 -4.10 -9.27
CA VAL A 130 -21.06 -3.42 -8.06
C VAL A 130 -20.26 -2.14 -7.81
N ASP A 131 -20.90 -1.12 -7.25
CA ASP A 131 -20.19 0.10 -6.84
C ASP A 131 -19.33 -0.18 -5.61
N TYR A 132 -18.03 -0.27 -5.85
CA TYR A 132 -17.04 -0.47 -4.81
C TYR A 132 -17.05 0.64 -3.74
N ILE A 133 -17.40 1.87 -4.10
CA ILE A 133 -17.40 2.99 -3.14
C ILE A 133 -18.51 2.81 -2.11
N GLU A 134 -19.65 2.30 -2.55
CA GLU A 134 -20.81 2.10 -1.67
C GLU A 134 -20.74 0.77 -0.93
N GLN A 135 -20.42 -0.32 -1.63
CA GLN A 135 -20.58 -1.67 -1.09
C GLN A 135 -19.27 -2.36 -0.70
N GLY A 136 -18.10 -1.80 -1.04
CA GLY A 136 -16.82 -2.43 -0.76
C GLY A 136 -16.37 -3.43 -1.83
N GLY A 137 -15.24 -4.07 -1.58
CA GLY A 137 -14.63 -5.11 -2.41
C GLY A 137 -14.53 -6.43 -1.67
N ALA A 138 -13.86 -7.40 -2.30
CA ALA A 138 -13.78 -8.79 -1.83
C ALA A 138 -12.39 -9.18 -1.28
N GLY A 139 -11.39 -8.30 -1.34
CA GLY A 139 -10.09 -8.68 -0.82
C GLY A 139 -9.09 -7.53 -0.75
N ILE A 140 -8.31 -7.55 0.30
CA ILE A 140 -7.28 -6.55 0.60
C ILE A 140 -5.95 -7.21 0.96
N SER A 141 -4.87 -6.45 0.87
CA SER A 141 -3.57 -6.87 1.40
C SER A 141 -2.85 -5.74 2.12
N PHE A 142 -1.94 -6.11 3.00
CA PHE A 142 -1.07 -5.20 3.71
C PHE A 142 0.27 -5.85 4.04
N ARG A 143 1.34 -5.06 3.99
CA ARG A 143 2.64 -5.39 4.56
C ARG A 143 3.17 -4.20 5.31
N GLY A 144 3.74 -4.47 6.45
CA GLY A 144 4.30 -3.44 7.31
C GLY A 144 4.13 -3.78 8.79
N GLU A 145 4.22 -2.76 9.61
CA GLU A 145 4.16 -2.89 11.06
C GLU A 145 2.71 -3.08 11.56
N PHE A 146 2.53 -4.03 12.45
CA PHE A 146 1.28 -4.27 13.17
C PHE A 146 1.42 -3.88 14.63
N GLY A 147 0.45 -3.11 15.16
CA GLY A 147 0.40 -2.74 16.57
C GLY A 147 1.59 -1.91 17.09
N GLY A 148 2.35 -1.24 16.18
CA GLY A 148 3.55 -0.47 16.52
C GLY A 148 4.82 -1.32 16.68
N SER A 149 4.81 -2.57 16.24
CA SER A 149 6.01 -3.42 16.19
C SER A 149 7.02 -2.89 15.17
N PRO A 150 8.33 -2.95 15.44
CA PRO A 150 9.36 -2.65 14.44
C PRO A 150 9.52 -3.76 13.39
N LEU A 151 8.83 -4.89 13.54
CA LEU A 151 8.90 -6.02 12.63
C LEU A 151 7.80 -5.93 11.58
N SER A 152 8.17 -6.13 10.32
CA SER A 152 7.22 -6.15 9.21
C SER A 152 6.52 -7.49 9.12
N GLY A 153 5.20 -7.48 9.32
CA GLY A 153 4.31 -8.60 9.06
C GLY A 153 3.64 -8.50 7.69
N GLY A 154 2.74 -9.42 7.39
CA GLY A 154 1.97 -9.43 6.15
C GLY A 154 0.55 -9.92 6.35
N LEU A 155 -0.39 -9.39 5.58
CA LEU A 155 -1.78 -9.81 5.56
C LEU A 155 -2.28 -9.86 4.12
N VAL A 156 -2.99 -10.94 3.81
CA VAL A 156 -3.94 -11.01 2.70
C VAL A 156 -5.26 -11.47 3.30
N TYR A 157 -6.31 -10.69 3.12
CA TYR A 157 -7.65 -11.02 3.58
C TYR A 157 -8.63 -10.97 2.42
N ILE A 158 -9.37 -12.06 2.20
CA ILE A 158 -10.46 -12.15 1.23
C ILE A 158 -11.77 -12.47 1.95
N SER A 159 -12.82 -11.73 1.60
CA SER A 159 -14.14 -11.83 2.23
C SER A 159 -15.08 -12.81 1.51
N ILE A 160 -14.51 -13.89 1.04
CA ILE A 160 -15.20 -15.07 0.49
C ILE A 160 -14.43 -16.31 0.95
N GLY A 161 -15.09 -17.46 1.04
CA GLY A 161 -14.39 -18.72 1.33
C GLY A 161 -13.41 -19.09 0.21
N PHE A 162 -12.13 -19.26 0.53
CA PHE A 162 -11.10 -19.60 -0.47
C PHE A 162 -11.43 -20.92 -1.21
N GLU A 163 -11.95 -21.89 -0.49
CA GLU A 163 -12.35 -23.20 -1.02
C GLU A 163 -13.51 -23.12 -2.02
N SER A 164 -14.33 -22.06 -1.94
CA SER A 164 -15.45 -21.83 -2.84
C SER A 164 -15.05 -21.27 -4.22
N ILE A 165 -13.80 -20.80 -4.37
CA ILE A 165 -13.33 -20.21 -5.64
C ILE A 165 -13.20 -21.26 -6.72
N TYR A 166 -13.78 -20.96 -7.90
CA TYR A 166 -13.67 -21.82 -9.08
C TYR A 166 -13.39 -21.00 -10.36
N PRO A 167 -12.80 -21.61 -11.40
CA PRO A 167 -12.30 -22.99 -11.44
C PRO A 167 -11.08 -23.19 -10.55
N GLU A 168 -10.70 -24.45 -10.31
CA GLU A 168 -9.58 -24.84 -9.43
C GLU A 168 -8.26 -24.18 -9.86
N GLU A 169 -8.02 -24.05 -11.16
CA GLU A 169 -6.80 -23.42 -11.69
C GLU A 169 -6.68 -21.99 -11.21
N THR A 170 -7.79 -21.23 -11.15
CA THR A 170 -7.78 -19.85 -10.63
C THR A 170 -7.54 -19.83 -9.13
N ARG A 171 -8.12 -20.75 -8.36
CA ARG A 171 -7.86 -20.92 -6.94
C ARG A 171 -6.38 -21.19 -6.68
N ASN A 172 -5.77 -22.08 -7.46
CA ASN A 172 -4.34 -22.39 -7.37
C ASN A 172 -3.46 -21.19 -7.75
N GLU A 173 -3.82 -20.43 -8.78
CA GLU A 173 -3.12 -19.20 -9.17
C GLU A 173 -3.21 -18.14 -8.07
N LEU A 174 -4.39 -17.95 -7.48
CA LEU A 174 -4.60 -17.00 -6.39
C LEU A 174 -3.71 -17.37 -5.20
N MET A 175 -3.70 -18.64 -4.77
CA MET A 175 -2.83 -19.11 -3.68
C MET A 175 -1.36 -18.90 -4.02
N GLY A 176 -0.94 -19.20 -5.24
CA GLY A 176 0.44 -18.95 -5.68
C GLY A 176 0.84 -17.49 -5.55
N ARG A 177 -0.04 -16.56 -5.91
CA ARG A 177 0.18 -15.12 -5.74
C ARG A 177 0.18 -14.69 -4.28
N VAL A 178 -0.71 -15.24 -3.44
CA VAL A 178 -0.72 -15.01 -1.98
C VAL A 178 0.61 -15.44 -1.37
N MET A 179 1.07 -16.66 -1.65
CA MET A 179 2.31 -17.18 -1.11
C MET A 179 3.52 -16.37 -1.57
N ASN A 180 3.61 -16.03 -2.86
CA ASN A 180 4.66 -15.16 -3.38
C ASN A 180 4.63 -13.77 -2.70
N TYR A 181 3.44 -13.20 -2.54
CA TYR A 181 3.29 -11.92 -1.84
C TYR A 181 3.73 -12.03 -0.39
N LEU A 182 3.34 -13.04 0.36
CA LEU A 182 3.67 -13.19 1.77
C LEU A 182 5.13 -13.64 2.00
N ASP A 183 5.73 -14.48 1.14
CA ASP A 183 7.08 -15.01 1.32
C ASP A 183 8.18 -14.13 0.69
N ASP A 184 7.83 -13.18 -0.17
CA ASP A 184 8.83 -12.34 -0.84
C ASP A 184 9.69 -11.56 0.17
N PRO A 185 10.98 -11.88 0.34
CA PRO A 185 11.86 -11.17 1.27
C PRO A 185 12.18 -9.74 0.80
N LEU A 186 12.02 -9.43 -0.50
CA LEU A 186 12.19 -8.08 -1.04
C LEU A 186 10.95 -7.22 -0.83
N ALA A 187 9.84 -7.81 -0.51
CA ALA A 187 8.63 -7.08 -0.15
C ALA A 187 8.58 -6.70 1.34
N SER A 188 9.44 -7.28 2.17
CA SER A 188 9.79 -6.73 3.49
C SER A 188 10.75 -5.54 3.39
N ILE A 189 11.39 -5.36 2.23
CA ILE A 189 11.91 -4.05 1.83
C ILE A 189 10.73 -3.35 1.19
N ASP A 190 9.93 -2.77 2.06
CA ASP A 190 8.80 -1.92 1.79
C ASP A 190 8.96 -1.18 0.46
N LYS A 191 8.14 -1.52 -0.56
CA LYS A 191 7.94 -0.62 -1.71
C LYS A 191 7.40 0.74 -1.23
N ASN A 192 7.05 0.85 0.04
CA ASN A 192 6.63 2.01 0.80
C ASN A 192 7.52 2.37 1.99
N GLN A 193 8.69 1.76 2.19
CA GLN A 193 9.77 2.60 2.63
C GLN A 193 10.17 3.51 1.44
N ILE A 194 9.26 4.36 1.09
CA ILE A 194 9.64 5.74 0.96
C ILE A 194 10.29 6.01 2.32
N ILE A 195 11.60 5.78 2.40
CA ILE A 195 12.44 6.43 3.40
C ILE A 195 12.13 7.89 3.13
N ILE A 196 11.14 8.41 3.84
CA ILE A 196 10.99 9.86 3.95
C ILE A 196 12.28 10.20 4.68
N PRO A 197 13.28 10.75 3.98
CA PRO A 197 14.55 10.98 4.64
C PRO A 197 14.22 11.90 5.81
N ASP A 198 14.76 11.68 6.98
CA ASP A 198 14.61 12.58 8.14
C ASP A 198 14.93 14.02 7.76
N LYS A 199 15.63 14.21 6.65
CA LYS A 199 16.06 15.48 6.06
C LYS A 199 15.86 15.42 4.54
N PRO A 200 15.51 16.54 3.88
CA PRO A 200 15.51 16.62 2.43
C PRO A 200 16.91 16.24 1.90
N GLN A 201 17.00 15.65 0.73
CA GLN A 201 18.25 15.16 0.16
C GLN A 201 18.35 15.51 -1.31
N ILE A 202 19.49 16.04 -1.73
CA ILE A 202 19.87 16.07 -3.15
C ILE A 202 20.63 14.78 -3.43
N THR A 203 20.01 13.84 -4.15
CA THR A 203 20.53 12.50 -4.37
C THR A 203 21.57 12.45 -5.47
N ALA A 204 21.36 13.19 -6.57
CA ALA A 204 22.29 13.25 -7.71
C ALA A 204 22.27 14.60 -8.41
N LEU A 205 23.38 14.94 -9.07
CA LEU A 205 23.58 16.08 -9.97
C LEU A 205 24.33 15.58 -11.19
N TYR A 206 23.70 15.62 -12.36
CA TYR A 206 24.34 15.13 -13.57
C TYR A 206 23.83 15.81 -14.86
N PRO A 207 24.71 15.95 -15.88
CA PRO A 207 26.15 15.74 -15.78
C PRO A 207 26.82 16.79 -14.88
N ASN A 208 27.95 16.44 -14.24
CA ASN A 208 28.74 17.39 -13.47
C ASN A 208 30.24 17.09 -13.70
N PRO A 209 30.99 17.93 -14.38
CA PRO A 209 30.59 19.25 -14.97
C PRO A 209 29.47 19.12 -16.01
N SER A 210 28.61 20.15 -16.09
CA SER A 210 27.53 20.23 -17.08
C SER A 210 27.86 21.19 -18.19
N ASN A 211 27.44 20.86 -19.41
CA ASN A 211 27.45 21.75 -20.55
C ASN A 211 26.00 22.18 -20.85
N LYS A 212 25.68 23.44 -20.58
CA LYS A 212 24.36 24.08 -20.68
C LYS A 212 23.29 23.65 -19.70
N SER A 213 23.12 22.36 -19.41
CA SER A 213 22.03 21.93 -18.52
C SER A 213 22.46 20.87 -17.52
N ILE A 214 21.80 20.84 -16.37
CA ILE A 214 22.04 19.86 -15.33
C ILE A 214 20.72 19.32 -14.77
N THR A 215 20.66 18.03 -14.55
CA THR A 215 19.56 17.39 -13.82
C THR A 215 19.92 17.29 -12.34
N ILE A 216 19.04 17.83 -11.51
CA ILE A 216 19.10 17.76 -10.05
C ILE A 216 18.05 16.74 -9.59
N GLU A 217 18.50 15.65 -9.01
CA GLU A 217 17.62 14.66 -8.39
C GLU A 217 17.57 14.86 -6.88
N PHE A 218 16.37 14.86 -6.32
CA PHE A 218 16.19 15.12 -4.89
C PHE A 218 14.98 14.39 -4.32
N LYS A 219 14.96 14.28 -2.97
CA LYS A 219 13.84 13.78 -2.18
C LYS A 219 13.49 14.81 -1.12
N ILE A 220 12.19 15.01 -0.88
CA ILE A 220 11.66 15.85 0.20
C ILE A 220 11.11 14.99 1.33
N THR A 221 11.07 15.50 2.56
CA THR A 221 10.71 14.72 3.75
C THR A 221 9.22 14.66 4.03
N LYS A 222 8.47 15.70 3.67
CA LYS A 222 7.05 15.80 4.01
C LYS A 222 6.20 16.02 2.76
N ILE A 223 5.17 15.22 2.65
CA ILE A 223 4.11 15.38 1.66
C ILE A 223 3.23 16.57 2.09
N LYS A 224 2.76 17.37 1.13
CA LYS A 224 1.91 18.56 1.34
C LYS A 224 2.59 19.79 1.96
N THR A 225 3.88 19.76 2.28
CA THR A 225 4.65 20.98 2.62
C THR A 225 5.40 21.50 1.42
N ILE A 226 5.61 22.82 1.36
CA ILE A 226 6.37 23.43 0.26
C ILE A 226 7.85 23.31 0.58
N ALA A 227 8.63 22.76 -0.35
CA ALA A 227 10.07 22.85 -0.38
C ALA A 227 10.51 23.84 -1.45
N TYR A 228 11.70 24.39 -1.32
CA TYR A 228 12.29 25.25 -2.34
C TYR A 228 13.60 24.66 -2.84
N LEU A 229 13.75 24.58 -4.15
CA LEU A 229 15.03 24.32 -4.79
C LEU A 229 15.56 25.64 -5.34
N THR A 230 16.70 26.07 -4.82
CA THR A 230 17.34 27.33 -5.20
C THR A 230 18.73 27.04 -5.74
N ILE A 231 19.10 27.64 -6.86
CA ILE A 231 20.45 27.61 -7.40
C ILE A 231 21.07 28.97 -7.10
N THR A 232 22.24 28.97 -6.45
CA THR A 232 23.02 30.20 -6.18
C THR A 232 24.41 30.12 -6.80
N ASP A 233 25.02 31.24 -7.00
CA ASP A 233 26.45 31.29 -7.29
C ASP A 233 27.29 31.19 -5.98
N ILE A 234 28.60 31.19 -6.10
CA ILE A 234 29.52 31.10 -4.95
C ILE A 234 29.46 32.33 -4.02
N MET A 235 28.90 33.45 -4.49
CA MET A 235 28.66 34.63 -3.66
C MET A 235 27.31 34.61 -2.95
N GLY A 236 26.53 33.53 -3.13
CA GLY A 236 25.20 33.37 -2.53
C GLY A 236 24.08 34.11 -3.27
N ARG A 237 24.35 34.70 -4.45
CA ARG A 237 23.31 35.37 -5.24
C ARG A 237 22.38 34.32 -5.85
N GLU A 238 21.06 34.54 -5.71
CA GLU A 238 20.05 33.66 -6.28
C GLU A 238 20.04 33.74 -7.79
N ILE A 239 20.27 32.60 -8.44
CA ILE A 239 20.32 32.45 -9.89
C ILE A 239 18.98 31.92 -10.41
N HIS A 240 18.41 30.95 -9.70
CA HIS A 240 17.12 30.35 -10.01
C HIS A 240 16.47 29.82 -8.74
N LYS A 241 15.15 29.97 -8.64
CA LYS A 241 14.37 29.44 -7.53
C LYS A 241 13.05 28.86 -8.02
N MET A 242 12.71 27.69 -7.48
CA MET A 242 11.42 27.08 -7.73
C MET A 242 10.83 26.53 -6.43
N SER A 243 9.51 26.58 -6.33
CA SER A 243 8.77 25.86 -5.29
C SER A 243 8.50 24.44 -5.74
N VAL A 244 8.65 23.50 -4.81
CA VAL A 244 8.39 22.09 -5.02
C VAL A 244 7.29 21.68 -4.07
N GLN A 245 6.15 21.31 -4.61
CA GLN A 245 5.07 20.71 -3.86
C GLN A 245 4.84 19.31 -4.40
N SER A 246 4.98 18.30 -3.55
CA SER A 246 4.80 16.92 -3.95
C SER A 246 3.68 16.25 -3.19
N LEU A 247 2.88 15.49 -3.92
CA LEU A 247 1.86 14.61 -3.37
C LEU A 247 2.42 13.24 -2.98
N SER A 248 3.71 13.00 -3.25
CA SER A 248 4.38 11.73 -2.92
C SER A 248 5.83 11.97 -2.53
N ALA A 249 6.37 11.17 -1.61
CA ALA A 249 7.78 11.22 -1.22
C ALA A 249 8.73 10.53 -2.23
N LYS A 250 8.30 10.40 -3.48
CA LYS A 250 9.13 9.81 -4.55
C LYS A 250 10.28 10.75 -4.91
N LYS A 251 11.35 10.15 -5.45
CA LYS A 251 12.48 10.86 -6.04
C LYS A 251 11.99 11.79 -7.15
N GLN A 252 12.35 13.06 -7.07
CA GLN A 252 11.98 14.08 -8.04
C GLN A 252 13.20 14.51 -8.86
N LYS A 253 12.94 15.05 -10.02
CA LYS A 253 13.97 15.57 -10.94
C LYS A 253 13.61 16.97 -11.38
N PHE A 254 14.58 17.84 -11.35
CA PHE A 254 14.54 19.16 -11.95
C PHE A 254 15.67 19.30 -12.95
N ASN A 255 15.36 19.73 -14.15
CA ASN A 255 16.36 20.02 -15.17
C ASN A 255 16.51 21.53 -15.27
N TRP A 256 17.67 22.04 -14.83
CA TRP A 256 18.03 23.44 -15.03
C TRP A 256 18.77 23.61 -16.36
N ASN A 257 18.29 24.51 -17.20
CA ASN A 257 18.80 24.76 -18.54
C ASN A 257 20.00 25.75 -18.58
N GLY A 258 20.55 26.10 -17.42
CA GLY A 258 21.69 27.04 -17.34
C GLY A 258 21.32 28.49 -17.52
N ASN A 259 20.05 28.89 -17.35
CA ASN A 259 19.60 30.25 -17.48
C ASN A 259 19.36 30.91 -16.11
N LEU A 260 19.60 32.21 -16.07
CA LEU A 260 19.20 33.13 -14.99
C LEU A 260 17.65 33.28 -15.00
N GLN A 261 17.08 33.81 -13.92
CA GLN A 261 15.63 34.09 -13.88
C GLN A 261 15.15 35.08 -14.94
N ASN A 262 16.02 35.99 -15.40
CA ASN A 262 15.70 36.95 -16.46
C ASN A 262 15.80 36.35 -17.87
N GLY A 263 16.05 35.06 -18.01
CA GLY A 263 16.17 34.33 -19.27
C GLY A 263 17.57 34.36 -19.90
N ASN A 264 18.49 35.20 -19.42
CA ASN A 264 19.86 35.23 -19.89
C ASN A 264 20.63 33.98 -19.47
N GLU A 265 21.63 33.60 -20.23
CA GLU A 265 22.49 32.46 -19.87
C GLU A 265 23.35 32.77 -18.65
N ALA A 266 23.43 31.85 -17.74
CA ALA A 266 24.35 31.91 -16.59
C ALA A 266 25.80 31.72 -17.05
N PRO A 267 26.80 32.47 -16.55
CA PRO A 267 28.20 32.32 -16.93
C PRO A 267 28.77 30.96 -16.51
N SER A 268 29.85 30.51 -17.18
CA SER A 268 30.61 29.35 -16.72
C SER A 268 31.10 29.57 -15.29
N GLY A 269 30.97 28.59 -14.43
CA GLY A 269 31.34 28.74 -13.04
C GLY A 269 30.84 27.61 -12.12
N VAL A 270 31.14 27.77 -10.85
CA VAL A 270 30.64 26.88 -9.81
C VAL A 270 29.34 27.43 -9.22
N TYR A 271 28.34 26.57 -9.13
CA TYR A 271 27.02 26.85 -8.59
C TYR A 271 26.68 25.92 -7.43
N ILE A 272 25.74 26.33 -6.62
CA ILE A 272 25.28 25.59 -5.45
C ILE A 272 23.78 25.35 -5.58
N ALA A 273 23.37 24.09 -5.61
CA ALA A 273 21.98 23.71 -5.48
C ALA A 273 21.62 23.60 -4.00
N ASN A 274 20.62 24.34 -3.57
CA ASN A 274 20.11 24.38 -2.20
C ASN A 274 18.68 23.86 -2.19
N LEU A 275 18.44 22.77 -1.48
CA LEU A 275 17.11 22.23 -1.23
C LEU A 275 16.71 22.55 0.21
N SER A 276 15.68 23.37 0.39
CA SER A 276 15.16 23.76 1.69
C SER A 276 13.75 23.25 1.91
N GLN A 277 13.48 22.73 3.10
CA GLN A 277 12.15 22.32 3.56
C GLN A 277 12.09 22.47 5.08
N ASP A 278 11.12 23.22 5.57
CA ASP A 278 11.00 23.58 7.01
C ASP A 278 12.31 24.20 7.53
N LYS A 279 12.91 23.60 8.56
CA LYS A 279 14.18 24.02 9.16
C LYS A 279 15.43 23.44 8.49
N TYR A 280 15.27 22.56 7.50
CA TYR A 280 16.39 21.87 6.89
C TYR A 280 16.80 22.52 5.58
N ILE A 281 18.09 22.64 5.36
CA ILE A 281 18.71 23.07 4.09
C ILE A 281 19.81 22.06 3.76
N VAL A 282 19.77 21.53 2.54
CA VAL A 282 20.80 20.63 2.01
C VAL A 282 21.38 21.22 0.75
N THR A 283 22.70 21.22 0.66
CA THR A 283 23.44 21.86 -0.42
C THR A 283 24.31 20.86 -1.17
N LYS A 284 24.43 21.04 -2.48
CA LYS A 284 25.43 20.36 -3.33
C LYS A 284 25.97 21.32 -4.37
N LYS A 285 27.29 21.32 -4.58
CA LYS A 285 27.95 22.11 -5.62
C LYS A 285 28.01 21.37 -6.96
N PHE A 286 27.97 22.12 -8.03
CA PHE A 286 28.19 21.63 -9.39
C PHE A 286 28.88 22.68 -10.25
N THR A 287 29.41 22.28 -11.39
CA THR A 287 30.13 23.17 -12.33
C THR A 287 29.36 23.25 -13.64
N LEU A 288 29.11 24.49 -14.10
CA LEU A 288 28.59 24.78 -15.43
C LEU A 288 29.76 25.20 -16.32
N LEU A 289 29.90 24.52 -17.43
CA LEU A 289 30.87 24.85 -18.49
C LEU A 289 30.10 25.30 -19.74
N LYS A 290 30.68 26.20 -20.50
CA LYS A 290 30.17 26.61 -21.81
C LYS A 290 31.26 26.46 -22.85
#